data_370f49cca73bc858f8918324145e7cc5
#
_entry.id   370f49cca73bc858f8918324145e7cc5
#
_cell.length_a   1.000
_cell.length_b   1.000
_cell.length_c   1.000
_cell.angle_alpha   90.00
_cell.angle_beta   90.00
_cell.angle_gamma   90.00
#
_symmetry.space_group_name_H-M   'P 1'
#
loop_
_entity.id
_entity.type
_entity.pdbx_description
1 polymer ?
#
loop_
_entity_poly.entity_id
_entity_poly.type
_entity_poly.pdbx_seq_one_letter_code
_entity_poly.pdbx_strand_id
1 'polypeptide(L)'
;MSQNLTADKPSDNNELKPLYARSIINSFSSGTVGPFLGVYAVKLGASASEMGWFQSVSNLAPNMMQMPWGKLSDKIGRRIPFILGGGLVTAALWVPLMFVTSATQLIAVIAVQAVLGSMATPTWAALIGELMHSSKRGMTTAMINRAAAIGSLLATLAAGYLMVMIKGTLQQMFLIPLIVAVVCGLASSLVMILVNEKPHPNNASNGSIFGIRDITRHVNNSPDFMRFTKASIVFGFFMSLSWPLFSITTVNVLNASMLEVALISVIQGAVTIALQPWGGKLVDRVGRRQLIVGYRLGLILVPTFYALASSVYHLYIASVIFGIVVAFGEVAMFAYLLDVTQEELRGTLTAFYNLVTGIVFFVGSLFGGYLANYLVGIYGLVFGLQLAYALSAIGRGIGALTFTTLREPRRYPSTLRKEFREIVQKLPLMPERGPAQP
;
A
#
# COMPACT_ATOMS: atom_id res chain seq x y z
N MET A 1 -32.67 -2.71 38.48
CA MET A 1 -32.93 -2.56 37.05
C MET A 1 -31.86 -3.33 36.31
N SER A 2 -32.21 -4.52 35.88
CA SER A 2 -31.32 -5.48 35.19
C SER A 2 -31.03 -4.99 33.78
N GLN A 3 -29.79 -4.63 33.50
CA GLN A 3 -29.29 -4.47 32.14
C GLN A 3 -29.33 -5.82 31.46
N ASN A 4 -30.22 -6.00 30.50
CA ASN A 4 -30.21 -7.10 29.56
C ASN A 4 -28.91 -7.04 28.75
N LEU A 5 -27.92 -7.79 29.19
CA LEU A 5 -26.80 -8.23 28.36
C LEU A 5 -27.41 -9.12 27.28
N THR A 6 -27.74 -8.53 26.14
CA THR A 6 -28.02 -9.30 24.93
C THR A 6 -26.82 -10.17 24.65
N ALA A 7 -26.98 -11.45 24.89
CA ALA A 7 -26.01 -12.48 24.60
C ALA A 7 -25.56 -12.34 23.13
N ASP A 8 -24.30 -12.03 22.99
CA ASP A 8 -23.57 -11.89 21.72
C ASP A 8 -23.69 -13.21 20.95
N LYS A 9 -24.55 -13.25 19.93
CA LYS A 9 -24.64 -14.41 19.03
C LYS A 9 -23.26 -14.59 18.39
N PRO A 10 -22.66 -15.79 18.45
CA PRO A 10 -21.45 -16.09 17.70
C PRO A 10 -21.74 -15.81 16.23
N SER A 11 -20.88 -15.01 15.57
CA SER A 11 -20.94 -14.80 14.13
C SER A 11 -20.93 -16.16 13.45
N ASP A 12 -22.04 -16.50 12.81
CA ASP A 12 -22.21 -17.79 12.15
C ASP A 12 -21.14 -17.89 11.05
N ASN A 13 -20.37 -18.98 10.99
CA ASN A 13 -19.35 -19.18 9.98
C ASN A 13 -19.89 -19.01 8.54
N ASN A 14 -21.21 -19.11 8.38
CA ASN A 14 -21.89 -18.90 7.11
C ASN A 14 -21.94 -17.42 6.68
N GLU A 15 -21.99 -16.46 7.61
CA GLU A 15 -22.00 -15.04 7.31
C GLU A 15 -20.64 -14.53 6.82
N LEU A 16 -19.55 -15.21 7.20
CA LEU A 16 -18.19 -14.83 6.80
C LEU A 16 -17.79 -15.35 5.40
N LYS A 17 -18.41 -16.42 4.92
CA LYS A 17 -18.09 -17.01 3.61
C LYS A 17 -18.17 -16.02 2.44
N PRO A 18 -19.22 -15.18 2.30
CA PRO A 18 -19.28 -14.19 1.24
C PRO A 18 -18.15 -13.15 1.32
N LEU A 19 -17.71 -12.77 2.54
CA LEU A 19 -16.63 -11.82 2.72
C LEU A 19 -15.28 -12.39 2.26
N TYR A 20 -15.00 -13.66 2.59
CA TYR A 20 -13.83 -14.38 2.07
C TYR A 20 -13.88 -14.50 0.55
N ALA A 21 -15.02 -15.00 0.00
CA ALA A 21 -15.19 -15.16 -1.43
C ALA A 21 -14.98 -13.84 -2.18
N ARG A 22 -15.66 -12.77 -1.75
CA ARG A 22 -15.47 -11.43 -2.33
C ARG A 22 -14.01 -11.00 -2.29
N SER A 23 -13.36 -11.13 -1.15
CA SER A 23 -11.99 -10.64 -0.98
C SER A 23 -11.00 -11.36 -1.90
N ILE A 24 -11.12 -12.69 -2.01
CA ILE A 24 -10.29 -13.50 -2.90
C ILE A 24 -10.56 -13.17 -4.36
N ILE A 25 -11.83 -13.13 -4.80
CA ILE A 25 -12.20 -12.86 -6.19
C ILE A 25 -11.80 -11.43 -6.59
N ASN A 26 -12.01 -10.45 -5.71
CA ASN A 26 -11.60 -9.07 -5.97
C ASN A 26 -10.08 -8.93 -6.08
N SER A 27 -9.33 -9.62 -5.22
CA SER A 27 -7.87 -9.61 -5.27
C SER A 27 -7.33 -10.37 -6.48
N PHE A 28 -8.03 -11.40 -6.93
CA PHE A 28 -7.73 -12.06 -8.20
C PHE A 28 -7.95 -11.11 -9.38
N SER A 29 -9.08 -10.39 -9.41
CA SER A 29 -9.37 -9.36 -10.42
C SER A 29 -8.28 -8.28 -10.48
N SER A 30 -7.91 -7.70 -9.34
CA SER A 30 -6.89 -6.66 -9.28
C SER A 30 -5.47 -7.19 -9.56
N GLY A 31 -5.17 -8.42 -9.17
CA GLY A 31 -3.88 -9.08 -9.40
C GLY A 31 -3.59 -9.36 -10.88
N THR A 32 -4.63 -9.60 -11.71
CA THR A 32 -4.43 -9.83 -13.15
C THR A 32 -3.98 -8.60 -13.92
N VAL A 33 -4.28 -7.38 -13.45
CA VAL A 33 -4.02 -6.14 -14.21
C VAL A 33 -3.15 -5.17 -13.43
N GLY A 34 -3.36 -5.03 -12.11
CA GLY A 34 -2.73 -4.01 -11.27
C GLY A 34 -1.22 -3.88 -11.47
N PRO A 35 -0.42 -4.95 -11.33
CA PRO A 35 1.03 -4.89 -11.48
C PRO A 35 1.51 -4.47 -12.87
N PHE A 36 0.68 -4.64 -13.88
CA PHE A 36 1.03 -4.39 -15.27
C PHE A 36 0.58 -3.02 -15.80
N LEU A 37 -0.26 -2.27 -15.08
CA LEU A 37 -0.80 -0.99 -15.55
C LEU A 37 0.29 0.05 -15.86
N GLY A 38 1.29 0.16 -15.01
CA GLY A 38 2.42 1.06 -15.25
C GLY A 38 3.24 0.63 -16.47
N VAL A 39 3.44 -0.67 -16.64
CA VAL A 39 4.11 -1.24 -17.83
C VAL A 39 3.28 -1.00 -19.09
N TYR A 40 1.96 -1.15 -19.01
CA TYR A 40 1.04 -0.88 -20.11
C TYR A 40 1.11 0.59 -20.55
N ALA A 41 1.09 1.52 -19.59
CA ALA A 41 1.24 2.95 -19.88
C ALA A 41 2.56 3.25 -20.60
N VAL A 42 3.69 2.70 -20.12
CA VAL A 42 5.01 2.89 -20.76
C VAL A 42 5.06 2.28 -22.15
N LYS A 43 4.48 1.09 -22.36
CA LYS A 43 4.38 0.46 -23.70
C LYS A 43 3.46 1.21 -24.65
N LEU A 44 2.51 1.98 -24.15
CA LEU A 44 1.71 2.94 -24.96
C LEU A 44 2.46 4.25 -25.24
N GLY A 45 3.72 4.36 -24.86
CA GLY A 45 4.57 5.51 -25.10
C GLY A 45 4.52 6.59 -24.02
N ALA A 46 4.10 6.26 -22.80
CA ALA A 46 4.09 7.23 -21.69
C ALA A 46 5.48 7.82 -21.44
N SER A 47 5.55 9.15 -21.44
CA SER A 47 6.70 9.92 -20.97
C SER A 47 6.85 9.79 -19.46
N ALA A 48 8.02 10.20 -18.92
CA ALA A 48 8.23 10.21 -17.48
C ALA A 48 7.26 11.16 -16.76
N SER A 49 6.90 12.29 -17.37
CA SER A 49 5.90 13.21 -16.82
C SER A 49 4.49 12.61 -16.79
N GLU A 50 4.07 11.88 -17.82
CA GLU A 50 2.80 11.16 -17.84
C GLU A 50 2.75 10.05 -16.80
N MET A 51 3.86 9.33 -16.59
CA MET A 51 3.97 8.36 -15.50
C MET A 51 3.93 9.06 -14.12
N GLY A 52 4.40 10.28 -14.02
CA GLY A 52 4.22 11.15 -12.86
C GLY A 52 2.73 11.39 -12.56
N TRP A 53 1.94 11.77 -13.57
CA TRP A 53 0.48 11.92 -13.45
C TRP A 53 -0.21 10.60 -13.08
N PHE A 54 0.17 9.50 -13.74
CA PHE A 54 -0.37 8.17 -13.45
C PHE A 54 -0.24 7.82 -11.96
N GLN A 55 0.96 7.93 -11.40
CA GLN A 55 1.22 7.61 -10.00
C GLN A 55 0.57 8.62 -9.04
N SER A 56 0.59 9.90 -9.40
CA SER A 56 0.02 10.96 -8.58
C SER A 56 -1.47 10.77 -8.36
N VAL A 57 -2.22 10.56 -9.44
CA VAL A 57 -3.68 10.38 -9.35
C VAL A 57 -4.04 9.06 -8.67
N SER A 58 -3.32 7.98 -8.98
CA SER A 58 -3.53 6.65 -8.37
C SER A 58 -3.37 6.67 -6.84
N ASN A 59 -2.53 7.57 -6.31
CA ASN A 59 -2.29 7.68 -4.87
C ASN A 59 -3.17 8.72 -4.18
N LEU A 60 -3.38 9.90 -4.79
CA LEU A 60 -4.15 10.96 -4.15
C LEU A 60 -5.64 10.63 -4.04
N ALA A 61 -6.23 10.19 -5.13
CA ALA A 61 -7.69 10.03 -5.21
C ALA A 61 -8.26 9.07 -4.15
N PRO A 62 -7.71 7.86 -3.93
CA PRO A 62 -8.18 6.98 -2.87
C PRO A 62 -8.03 7.58 -1.48
N ASN A 63 -6.90 8.24 -1.19
CA ASN A 63 -6.64 8.82 0.13
C ASN A 63 -7.54 10.03 0.43
N MET A 64 -7.79 10.88 -0.57
CA MET A 64 -8.64 12.06 -0.44
C MET A 64 -10.13 11.69 -0.34
N MET A 65 -10.56 10.69 -1.09
CA MET A 65 -11.96 10.29 -1.18
C MET A 65 -12.42 9.39 -0.02
N GLN A 66 -11.52 8.83 0.81
CA GLN A 66 -11.91 8.00 1.96
C GLN A 66 -12.89 8.69 2.90
N MET A 67 -12.60 9.96 3.25
CA MET A 67 -13.46 10.71 4.19
C MET A 67 -14.83 11.08 3.58
N PRO A 68 -14.95 11.63 2.35
CA PRO A 68 -16.23 11.86 1.71
C PRO A 68 -17.09 10.59 1.58
N TRP A 69 -16.53 9.49 1.09
CA TRP A 69 -17.26 8.23 0.92
C TRP A 69 -17.65 7.61 2.25
N GLY A 70 -16.77 7.65 3.26
CA GLY A 70 -17.09 7.21 4.61
C GLY A 70 -18.29 7.95 5.18
N LYS A 71 -18.26 9.30 5.17
CA LYS A 71 -19.38 10.14 5.64
C LYS A 71 -20.68 9.89 4.89
N LEU A 72 -20.60 9.71 3.57
CA LEU A 72 -21.80 9.47 2.75
C LEU A 72 -22.42 8.11 3.10
N SER A 73 -21.62 7.07 3.31
CA SER A 73 -22.10 5.76 3.71
C SER A 73 -22.69 5.77 5.13
N ASP A 74 -22.10 6.54 6.06
CA ASP A 74 -22.63 6.74 7.41
C ASP A 74 -24.00 7.43 7.39
N LYS A 75 -24.16 8.46 6.53
CA LYS A 75 -25.42 9.18 6.35
C LYS A 75 -26.53 8.30 5.78
N ILE A 76 -26.19 7.38 4.87
CA ILE A 76 -27.17 6.45 4.26
C ILE A 76 -27.47 5.28 5.22
N GLY A 77 -26.57 4.99 6.17
CA GLY A 77 -26.72 3.91 7.14
C GLY A 77 -26.57 2.51 6.54
N ARG A 78 -25.96 2.39 5.35
CA ARG A 78 -25.70 1.14 4.64
C ARG A 78 -24.32 1.15 3.99
N ARG A 79 -23.57 0.04 4.11
CA ARG A 79 -22.23 -0.13 3.56
C ARG A 79 -22.24 -0.86 2.21
N ILE A 80 -23.08 -1.87 2.09
CA ILE A 80 -23.15 -2.73 0.91
C ILE A 80 -23.37 -1.96 -0.40
N PRO A 81 -24.26 -0.96 -0.52
CA PRO A 81 -24.43 -0.22 -1.76
C PRO A 81 -23.15 0.46 -2.27
N PHE A 82 -22.31 0.95 -1.36
CA PHE A 82 -21.03 1.58 -1.72
C PHE A 82 -19.98 0.55 -2.13
N ILE A 83 -19.92 -0.60 -1.45
CA ILE A 83 -19.01 -1.68 -1.80
C ILE A 83 -19.38 -2.25 -3.16
N LEU A 84 -20.67 -2.50 -3.39
CA LEU A 84 -21.20 -2.99 -4.66
C LEU A 84 -20.98 -1.98 -5.78
N GLY A 85 -21.40 -0.72 -5.57
CA GLY A 85 -21.27 0.34 -6.55
C GLY A 85 -19.81 0.60 -6.94
N GLY A 86 -18.92 0.74 -5.94
CA GLY A 86 -17.48 0.93 -6.16
C GLY A 86 -16.84 -0.24 -6.91
N GLY A 87 -17.23 -1.47 -6.54
CA GLY A 87 -16.73 -2.66 -7.23
C GLY A 87 -17.25 -2.77 -8.66
N LEU A 88 -18.54 -2.53 -8.90
CA LEU A 88 -19.11 -2.52 -10.25
C LEU A 88 -18.48 -1.45 -11.16
N VAL A 89 -18.31 -0.24 -10.64
CA VAL A 89 -17.65 0.85 -11.39
C VAL A 89 -16.19 0.48 -11.71
N THR A 90 -15.46 -0.07 -10.74
CA THR A 90 -14.08 -0.53 -10.97
C THR A 90 -14.05 -1.60 -12.05
N ALA A 91 -14.93 -2.59 -12.00
CA ALA A 91 -15.02 -3.64 -13.01
C ALA A 91 -15.41 -3.09 -14.39
N ALA A 92 -16.37 -2.17 -14.47
CA ALA A 92 -16.79 -1.53 -15.71
C ALA A 92 -15.66 -0.71 -16.35
N LEU A 93 -14.83 -0.04 -15.52
CA LEU A 93 -13.72 0.79 -16.00
C LEU A 93 -12.51 -0.03 -16.50
N TRP A 94 -12.47 -1.35 -16.27
CA TRP A 94 -11.52 -2.21 -17.00
C TRP A 94 -11.87 -2.36 -18.49
N VAL A 95 -13.14 -2.19 -18.88
CA VAL A 95 -13.57 -2.33 -20.29
C VAL A 95 -12.96 -1.27 -21.20
N PRO A 96 -13.02 0.05 -20.89
CA PRO A 96 -12.36 1.07 -21.72
C PRO A 96 -10.85 0.82 -21.91
N LEU A 97 -10.17 0.22 -20.92
CA LEU A 97 -8.73 -0.07 -21.03
C LEU A 97 -8.38 -1.08 -22.11
N MET A 98 -9.35 -1.88 -22.60
CA MET A 98 -9.15 -2.79 -23.74
C MET A 98 -8.98 -2.03 -25.07
N PHE A 99 -9.45 -0.79 -25.13
CA PHE A 99 -9.52 0.01 -26.35
C PHE A 99 -8.60 1.23 -26.33
N VAL A 100 -7.84 1.46 -25.26
CA VAL A 100 -6.91 2.59 -25.17
C VAL A 100 -5.78 2.44 -26.18
N THR A 101 -5.46 3.56 -26.84
CA THR A 101 -4.39 3.65 -27.82
C THR A 101 -3.28 4.62 -27.41
N SER A 102 -3.48 5.37 -26.33
CA SER A 102 -2.49 6.33 -25.81
C SER A 102 -2.39 6.25 -24.30
N ALA A 103 -1.22 6.63 -23.78
CA ALA A 103 -0.96 6.71 -22.34
C ALA A 103 -1.91 7.69 -21.63
N THR A 104 -2.21 8.82 -22.25
CA THR A 104 -3.12 9.84 -21.70
C THR A 104 -4.54 9.30 -21.50
N GLN A 105 -5.06 8.49 -22.47
CA GLN A 105 -6.37 7.83 -22.32
C GLN A 105 -6.35 6.84 -21.15
N LEU A 106 -5.29 6.03 -21.03
CA LEU A 106 -5.13 5.10 -19.91
C LEU A 106 -5.14 5.84 -18.58
N ILE A 107 -4.36 6.92 -18.46
CA ILE A 107 -4.27 7.74 -17.25
C ILE A 107 -5.64 8.34 -16.88
N ALA A 108 -6.39 8.82 -17.87
CA ALA A 108 -7.72 9.37 -17.63
C ALA A 108 -8.70 8.32 -17.09
N VAL A 109 -8.70 7.10 -17.66
CA VAL A 109 -9.54 6.01 -17.15
C VAL A 109 -9.15 5.61 -15.72
N ILE A 110 -7.84 5.48 -15.45
CA ILE A 110 -7.34 5.16 -14.10
C ILE A 110 -7.68 6.28 -13.10
N ALA A 111 -7.64 7.54 -13.53
CA ALA A 111 -8.04 8.66 -12.68
C ALA A 111 -9.51 8.56 -12.24
N VAL A 112 -10.40 8.30 -13.17
CA VAL A 112 -11.84 8.08 -12.88
C VAL A 112 -12.03 6.86 -11.98
N GLN A 113 -11.33 5.76 -12.28
CA GLN A 113 -11.38 4.54 -11.48
C GLN A 113 -10.88 4.76 -10.05
N ALA A 114 -9.79 5.51 -9.86
CA ALA A 114 -9.24 5.83 -8.55
C ALA A 114 -10.22 6.63 -7.68
N VAL A 115 -10.94 7.59 -8.26
CA VAL A 115 -11.96 8.38 -7.55
C VAL A 115 -13.19 7.53 -7.22
N LEU A 116 -13.81 6.91 -8.21
CA LEU A 116 -15.09 6.22 -8.04
C LEU A 116 -14.93 4.85 -7.37
N GLY A 117 -13.88 4.10 -7.71
CA GLY A 117 -13.60 2.80 -7.10
C GLY A 117 -13.22 2.89 -5.63
N SER A 118 -12.66 4.03 -5.20
CA SER A 118 -12.26 4.24 -3.80
C SER A 118 -13.43 4.20 -2.80
N MET A 119 -14.69 4.32 -3.25
CA MET A 119 -15.85 4.26 -2.34
C MET A 119 -15.98 2.90 -1.63
N ALA A 120 -15.46 1.83 -2.22
CA ALA A 120 -15.50 0.50 -1.60
C ALA A 120 -14.54 0.36 -0.40
N THR A 121 -13.43 1.10 -0.35
CA THR A 121 -12.38 0.91 0.66
C THR A 121 -12.81 1.27 2.08
N PRO A 122 -13.30 2.49 2.39
CA PRO A 122 -13.71 2.84 3.75
C PRO A 122 -14.94 2.04 4.21
N THR A 123 -15.86 1.78 3.29
CA THR A 123 -17.09 1.05 3.58
C THR A 123 -16.83 -0.43 3.84
N TRP A 124 -15.85 -1.04 3.17
CA TRP A 124 -15.39 -2.41 3.45
C TRP A 124 -14.79 -2.54 4.85
N ALA A 125 -13.92 -1.61 5.24
CA ALA A 125 -13.32 -1.61 6.57
C ALA A 125 -14.36 -1.45 7.67
N ALA A 126 -15.35 -0.58 7.47
CA ALA A 126 -16.47 -0.38 8.38
C ALA A 126 -17.34 -1.64 8.49
N LEU A 127 -17.72 -2.26 7.35
CA LEU A 127 -18.53 -3.47 7.32
C LEU A 127 -17.86 -4.63 8.08
N ILE A 128 -16.57 -4.86 7.87
CA ILE A 128 -15.80 -5.86 8.63
C ILE A 128 -15.84 -5.54 10.12
N GLY A 129 -15.69 -4.26 10.47
CA GLY A 129 -15.77 -3.80 11.85
C GLY A 129 -17.13 -4.08 12.51
N GLU A 130 -18.20 -4.00 11.78
CA GLU A 130 -19.58 -4.17 12.25
C GLU A 130 -20.00 -5.64 12.33
N LEU A 131 -19.62 -6.47 11.35
CA LEU A 131 -20.00 -7.89 11.28
C LEU A 131 -19.16 -8.79 12.17
N MET A 132 -17.96 -8.34 12.59
CA MET A 132 -17.05 -9.19 13.34
C MET A 132 -17.00 -8.82 14.82
N HIS A 133 -17.07 -9.85 15.66
CA HIS A 133 -16.89 -9.72 17.10
C HIS A 133 -15.49 -9.16 17.41
N SER A 134 -15.40 -8.22 18.36
CA SER A 134 -14.16 -7.49 18.70
C SER A 134 -12.97 -8.42 19.01
N SER A 135 -13.20 -9.54 19.70
CA SER A 135 -12.16 -10.50 20.09
C SER A 135 -11.55 -11.29 18.90
N LYS A 136 -12.32 -11.53 17.83
CA LYS A 136 -11.89 -12.31 16.66
C LYS A 136 -11.59 -11.46 15.44
N ARG A 137 -11.96 -10.18 15.44
CA ARG A 137 -11.86 -9.26 14.31
C ARG A 137 -10.46 -9.23 13.69
N GLY A 138 -9.43 -9.06 14.52
CA GLY A 138 -8.04 -8.98 14.05
C GLY A 138 -7.58 -10.24 13.33
N MET A 139 -7.83 -11.42 13.92
CA MET A 139 -7.44 -12.71 13.35
C MET A 139 -8.18 -12.98 12.03
N THR A 140 -9.50 -12.76 12.00
CA THR A 140 -10.32 -13.02 10.80
C THR A 140 -9.93 -12.06 9.67
N THR A 141 -9.72 -10.77 9.96
CA THR A 141 -9.24 -9.81 8.97
C THR A 141 -7.86 -10.21 8.41
N ALA A 142 -6.95 -10.65 9.27
CA ALA A 142 -5.63 -11.13 8.83
C ALA A 142 -5.74 -12.35 7.91
N MET A 143 -6.64 -13.29 8.23
CA MET A 143 -6.87 -14.47 7.38
C MET A 143 -7.49 -14.10 6.03
N ILE A 144 -8.48 -13.20 6.00
CA ILE A 144 -9.07 -12.67 4.77
C ILE A 144 -8.00 -12.00 3.90
N ASN A 145 -7.21 -11.10 4.48
CA ASN A 145 -6.17 -10.38 3.75
C ASN A 145 -5.07 -11.32 3.23
N ARG A 146 -4.69 -12.35 4.00
CA ARG A 146 -3.72 -13.35 3.57
C ARG A 146 -4.23 -14.19 2.40
N ALA A 147 -5.48 -14.66 2.46
CA ALA A 147 -6.09 -15.41 1.37
C ALA A 147 -6.22 -14.54 0.09
N ALA A 148 -6.63 -13.28 0.25
CA ALA A 148 -6.69 -12.29 -0.81
C ALA A 148 -5.32 -12.04 -1.46
N ALA A 149 -4.28 -11.87 -0.66
CA ALA A 149 -2.92 -11.65 -1.15
C ALA A 149 -2.39 -12.86 -1.94
N ILE A 150 -2.61 -14.09 -1.45
CA ILE A 150 -2.25 -15.31 -2.21
C ILE A 150 -3.01 -15.36 -3.54
N GLY A 151 -4.32 -15.08 -3.55
CA GLY A 151 -5.13 -15.01 -4.75
C GLY A 151 -4.59 -14.00 -5.77
N SER A 152 -4.20 -12.82 -5.30
CA SER A 152 -3.59 -11.78 -6.13
C SER A 152 -2.25 -12.22 -6.74
N LEU A 153 -1.36 -12.86 -5.96
CA LEU A 153 -0.07 -13.35 -6.47
C LEU A 153 -0.25 -14.43 -7.56
N LEU A 154 -1.17 -15.38 -7.34
CA LEU A 154 -1.48 -16.41 -8.32
C LEU A 154 -2.05 -15.80 -9.60
N ALA A 155 -2.95 -14.82 -9.48
CA ALA A 155 -3.51 -14.10 -10.62
C ALA A 155 -2.43 -13.33 -11.41
N THR A 156 -1.52 -12.65 -10.70
CA THR A 156 -0.41 -11.92 -11.31
C THR A 156 0.51 -12.86 -12.09
N LEU A 157 0.89 -13.99 -11.50
CA LEU A 157 1.73 -14.97 -12.18
C LEU A 157 1.05 -15.57 -13.42
N ALA A 158 -0.22 -15.96 -13.28
CA ALA A 158 -0.99 -16.49 -14.39
C ALA A 158 -1.16 -15.46 -15.53
N ALA A 159 -1.46 -14.20 -15.19
CA ALA A 159 -1.60 -13.12 -16.17
C ALA A 159 -0.27 -12.84 -16.90
N GLY A 160 0.84 -12.76 -16.16
CA GLY A 160 2.17 -12.56 -16.75
C GLY A 160 2.57 -13.68 -17.70
N TYR A 161 2.29 -14.93 -17.32
CA TYR A 161 2.53 -16.10 -18.18
C TYR A 161 1.66 -16.06 -19.45
N LEU A 162 0.36 -15.81 -19.32
CA LEU A 162 -0.56 -15.71 -20.44
C LEU A 162 -0.17 -14.60 -21.43
N MET A 163 0.23 -13.43 -20.91
CA MET A 163 0.67 -12.31 -21.75
C MET A 163 1.90 -12.65 -22.60
N VAL A 164 2.81 -13.49 -22.11
CA VAL A 164 3.99 -13.93 -22.90
C VAL A 164 3.60 -14.95 -23.97
N MET A 165 2.58 -15.78 -23.73
CA MET A 165 2.11 -16.77 -24.70
C MET A 165 1.35 -16.13 -25.88
N ILE A 166 0.74 -14.96 -25.67
CA ILE A 166 -0.02 -14.27 -26.71
C ILE A 166 0.95 -13.52 -27.62
N LYS A 167 1.14 -14.04 -28.84
CA LYS A 167 1.90 -13.39 -29.92
C LYS A 167 0.96 -12.47 -30.69
N GLY A 168 0.95 -11.17 -30.35
CA GLY A 168 0.04 -10.22 -30.97
C GLY A 168 0.34 -8.76 -30.65
N THR A 169 -0.60 -7.89 -30.93
CA THR A 169 -0.53 -6.47 -30.59
C THR A 169 -0.57 -6.28 -29.06
N LEU A 170 -0.14 -5.11 -28.59
CA LEU A 170 -0.18 -4.76 -27.18
C LEU A 170 -1.58 -4.92 -26.58
N GLN A 171 -2.62 -4.48 -27.30
CA GLN A 171 -4.01 -4.63 -26.87
C GLN A 171 -4.42 -6.10 -26.75
N GLN A 172 -4.01 -6.96 -27.69
CA GLN A 172 -4.30 -8.39 -27.63
C GLN A 172 -3.65 -9.08 -26.43
N MET A 173 -2.42 -8.67 -26.06
CA MET A 173 -1.74 -9.20 -24.86
C MET A 173 -2.51 -8.87 -23.59
N PHE A 174 -3.09 -7.68 -23.48
CA PHE A 174 -3.84 -7.23 -22.31
C PHE A 174 -5.30 -7.66 -22.31
N LEU A 175 -5.86 -8.13 -23.45
CA LEU A 175 -7.28 -8.41 -23.59
C LEU A 175 -7.76 -9.49 -22.60
N ILE A 176 -7.08 -10.63 -22.54
CA ILE A 176 -7.50 -11.73 -21.64
C ILE A 176 -7.39 -11.33 -20.16
N PRO A 177 -6.28 -10.78 -19.67
CA PRO A 177 -6.20 -10.27 -18.30
C PRO A 177 -7.28 -9.25 -17.94
N LEU A 178 -7.60 -8.33 -18.86
CA LEU A 178 -8.66 -7.34 -18.65
C LEU A 178 -10.05 -7.99 -18.60
N ILE A 179 -10.36 -8.96 -19.48
CA ILE A 179 -11.61 -9.72 -19.44
C ILE A 179 -11.74 -10.44 -18.09
N VAL A 180 -10.69 -11.13 -17.66
CA VAL A 180 -10.68 -11.81 -16.35
C VAL A 180 -10.91 -10.81 -15.23
N ALA A 181 -10.26 -9.64 -15.28
CA ALA A 181 -10.46 -8.58 -14.29
C ALA A 181 -11.91 -8.07 -14.25
N VAL A 182 -12.54 -7.88 -15.40
CA VAL A 182 -13.96 -7.51 -15.52
C VAL A 182 -14.85 -8.59 -14.89
N VAL A 183 -14.72 -9.84 -15.33
CA VAL A 183 -15.57 -10.95 -14.88
C VAL A 183 -15.42 -11.17 -13.37
N CYS A 184 -14.19 -11.26 -12.88
CA CYS A 184 -13.94 -11.42 -11.45
C CYS A 184 -14.37 -10.18 -10.65
N GLY A 185 -14.17 -8.98 -11.18
CA GLY A 185 -14.60 -7.74 -10.54
C GLY A 185 -16.13 -7.66 -10.39
N LEU A 186 -16.88 -8.01 -11.44
CA LEU A 186 -18.33 -8.11 -11.39
C LEU A 186 -18.77 -9.22 -10.42
N ALA A 187 -18.19 -10.42 -10.50
CA ALA A 187 -18.52 -11.53 -9.60
C ALA A 187 -18.26 -11.16 -8.14
N SER A 188 -17.11 -10.53 -7.83
CA SER A 188 -16.78 -10.11 -6.46
C SER A 188 -17.77 -9.08 -5.92
N SER A 189 -18.26 -8.18 -6.77
CA SER A 189 -19.26 -7.19 -6.39
C SER A 189 -20.62 -7.83 -6.15
N LEU A 190 -21.06 -8.72 -7.03
CA LEU A 190 -22.36 -9.41 -6.90
C LEU A 190 -22.42 -10.33 -5.66
N VAL A 191 -21.32 -10.92 -5.24
CA VAL A 191 -21.25 -11.70 -3.98
C VAL A 191 -21.71 -10.88 -2.77
N MET A 192 -21.56 -9.56 -2.79
CA MET A 192 -22.01 -8.71 -1.69
C MET A 192 -23.54 -8.68 -1.51
N ILE A 193 -24.31 -9.07 -2.52
CA ILE A 193 -25.77 -9.17 -2.41
C ILE A 193 -26.18 -10.27 -1.44
N LEU A 194 -25.30 -11.28 -1.25
CA LEU A 194 -25.53 -12.40 -0.33
C LEU A 194 -25.30 -12.03 1.14
N VAL A 195 -24.72 -10.86 1.41
CA VAL A 195 -24.46 -10.38 2.79
C VAL A 195 -25.70 -9.69 3.31
N ASN A 196 -26.21 -10.14 4.44
CA ASN A 196 -27.35 -9.52 5.09
C ASN A 196 -26.88 -8.38 6.00
N GLU A 197 -26.96 -7.14 5.50
CA GLU A 197 -26.64 -5.93 6.25
C GLU A 197 -27.86 -5.44 7.01
N LYS A 198 -27.76 -5.32 8.32
CA LYS A 198 -28.78 -4.64 9.11
C LYS A 198 -28.58 -3.12 8.97
N PRO A 199 -29.61 -2.35 8.61
CA PRO A 199 -29.51 -0.90 8.57
C PRO A 199 -29.07 -0.38 9.95
N HIS A 200 -28.00 0.39 9.97
CA HIS A 200 -27.58 1.06 11.21
C HIS A 200 -28.51 2.26 11.45
N PRO A 201 -29.00 2.46 12.69
CA PRO A 201 -29.72 3.68 13.00
C PRO A 201 -28.84 4.86 12.64
N ASN A 202 -29.45 5.81 11.97
CA ASN A 202 -28.80 7.01 11.45
C ASN A 202 -28.22 7.82 12.64
N ASN A 203 -27.05 7.43 13.14
CA ASN A 203 -26.29 8.16 14.15
C ASN A 203 -25.64 9.42 13.53
N ALA A 204 -26.32 10.04 12.58
CA ALA A 204 -25.97 11.36 12.07
C ALA A 204 -26.05 12.47 13.14
N SER A 205 -26.53 12.12 14.34
CA SER A 205 -26.54 13.00 15.49
C SER A 205 -25.30 12.71 16.35
N ASN A 206 -24.31 13.55 16.30
CA ASN A 206 -23.17 13.69 17.20
C ASN A 206 -21.79 13.14 16.78
N GLY A 207 -21.60 12.60 15.61
CA GLY A 207 -20.25 12.69 15.06
C GLY A 207 -19.97 14.15 14.79
N SER A 208 -19.50 14.90 15.79
CA SER A 208 -19.08 16.29 15.61
C SER A 208 -18.24 16.30 14.34
N ILE A 209 -18.78 17.01 13.33
CA ILE A 209 -17.97 17.35 12.15
C ILE A 209 -16.84 18.16 12.76
N PHE A 210 -15.73 17.46 13.12
CA PHE A 210 -14.52 18.18 13.49
C PHE A 210 -14.22 19.06 12.28
N GLY A 211 -14.51 20.35 12.43
CA GLY A 211 -14.14 21.32 11.43
C GLY A 211 -12.64 21.18 11.18
N ILE A 212 -12.16 21.54 10.01
CA ILE A 212 -10.70 21.52 9.71
C ILE A 212 -9.92 22.19 10.86
N ARG A 213 -10.53 23.20 11.49
CA ARG A 213 -9.97 23.94 12.62
C ARG A 213 -9.85 23.09 13.89
N ASP A 214 -10.79 22.19 14.15
CA ASP A 214 -10.74 21.29 15.31
C ASP A 214 -9.74 20.18 15.09
N ILE A 215 -9.68 19.63 13.88
CA ILE A 215 -8.65 18.63 13.49
C ILE A 215 -7.26 19.23 13.67
N THR A 216 -7.01 20.44 13.17
CA THR A 216 -5.69 21.10 13.32
C THR A 216 -5.36 21.37 14.78
N ARG A 217 -6.33 21.70 15.62
CA ARG A 217 -6.14 21.89 17.07
C ARG A 217 -5.73 20.56 17.73
N HIS A 218 -6.41 19.47 17.45
CA HIS A 218 -6.06 18.15 18.00
C HIS A 218 -4.70 17.64 17.51
N VAL A 219 -4.36 17.86 16.25
CA VAL A 219 -3.05 17.55 15.66
C VAL A 219 -1.94 18.34 16.39
N ASN A 220 -2.14 19.63 16.62
CA ASN A 220 -1.17 20.48 17.31
C ASN A 220 -0.98 20.08 18.79
N ASN A 221 -2.02 19.56 19.42
CA ASN A 221 -1.97 19.09 20.81
C ASN A 221 -1.37 17.66 20.96
N SER A 222 -1.02 17.00 19.84
CA SER A 222 -0.44 15.66 19.80
C SER A 222 1.00 15.71 19.23
N PRO A 223 2.01 16.06 20.04
CA PRO A 223 3.35 16.35 19.53
C PRO A 223 4.05 15.14 18.90
N ASP A 224 3.81 13.93 19.38
CA ASP A 224 4.41 12.71 18.83
C ASP A 224 3.75 12.32 17.49
N PHE A 225 2.43 12.50 17.36
CA PHE A 225 1.73 12.37 16.08
C PHE A 225 2.23 13.40 15.05
N MET A 226 2.42 14.65 15.47
CA MET A 226 2.95 15.69 14.59
C MET A 226 4.38 15.37 14.11
N ARG A 227 5.27 14.90 15.02
CA ARG A 227 6.63 14.48 14.64
C ARG A 227 6.60 13.34 13.62
N PHE A 228 5.76 12.34 13.87
CA PHE A 228 5.58 11.21 12.97
C PHE A 228 5.08 11.64 11.60
N THR A 229 4.07 12.52 11.56
CA THR A 229 3.51 13.05 10.32
C THR A 229 4.55 13.88 9.56
N LYS A 230 5.30 14.78 10.22
CA LYS A 230 6.37 15.57 9.58
C LYS A 230 7.47 14.68 9.02
N ALA A 231 7.92 13.68 9.74
CA ALA A 231 8.91 12.72 9.25
C ALA A 231 8.39 11.95 8.02
N SER A 232 7.11 11.56 8.06
CA SER A 232 6.44 10.88 6.93
C SER A 232 6.29 11.78 5.70
N ILE A 233 6.08 13.09 5.87
CA ILE A 233 6.04 14.07 4.77
C ILE A 233 7.38 14.11 4.06
N VAL A 234 8.47 14.33 4.80
CA VAL A 234 9.82 14.45 4.21
C VAL A 234 10.21 13.15 3.49
N PHE A 235 10.08 12.02 4.16
CA PHE A 235 10.41 10.73 3.56
C PHE A 235 9.50 10.39 2.38
N GLY A 236 8.20 10.61 2.52
CA GLY A 236 7.17 10.29 1.53
C GLY A 236 7.36 11.03 0.22
N PHE A 237 7.77 12.30 0.27
CA PHE A 237 8.08 13.09 -0.92
C PHE A 237 9.19 12.43 -1.75
N PHE A 238 10.33 12.12 -1.14
CA PHE A 238 11.44 11.48 -1.84
C PHE A 238 11.15 10.03 -2.21
N MET A 239 10.30 9.33 -1.45
CA MET A 239 9.89 7.98 -1.78
C MET A 239 9.04 7.95 -3.05
N SER A 240 8.05 8.83 -3.15
CA SER A 240 7.13 8.87 -4.29
C SER A 240 7.79 9.42 -5.57
N LEU A 241 8.86 10.19 -5.45
CA LEU A 241 9.63 10.71 -6.58
C LEU A 241 10.10 9.62 -7.55
N SER A 242 10.50 8.46 -7.05
CA SER A 242 10.98 7.35 -7.90
C SER A 242 9.87 6.43 -8.43
N TRP A 243 8.65 6.50 -7.93
CA TRP A 243 7.58 5.57 -8.33
C TRP A 243 7.25 5.59 -9.82
N PRO A 244 7.16 6.76 -10.50
CA PRO A 244 6.94 6.81 -11.94
C PRO A 244 8.03 6.11 -12.75
N LEU A 245 9.26 6.09 -12.22
CA LEU A 245 10.44 5.67 -12.95
C LEU A 245 10.61 4.15 -12.98
N PHE A 246 10.04 3.42 -12.02
CA PHE A 246 10.20 1.97 -11.92
C PHE A 246 9.71 1.25 -13.18
N SER A 247 8.52 1.59 -13.67
CA SER A 247 7.97 0.99 -14.90
C SER A 247 8.78 1.38 -16.14
N ILE A 248 9.30 2.62 -16.20
CA ILE A 248 10.14 3.08 -17.32
C ILE A 248 11.43 2.28 -17.35
N THR A 249 12.11 2.12 -16.21
CA THR A 249 13.34 1.32 -16.14
C THR A 249 13.08 -0.13 -16.52
N THR A 250 12.01 -0.72 -15.99
CA THR A 250 11.65 -2.12 -16.26
C THR A 250 11.39 -2.37 -17.75
N VAL A 251 10.68 -1.44 -18.42
CA VAL A 251 10.30 -1.59 -19.84
C VAL A 251 11.39 -1.10 -20.80
N ASN A 252 11.84 0.15 -20.63
CA ASN A 252 12.66 0.82 -21.65
C ASN A 252 14.17 0.61 -21.45
N VAL A 253 14.62 0.31 -20.20
CA VAL A 253 16.04 0.05 -19.94
C VAL A 253 16.33 -1.45 -19.93
N LEU A 254 15.51 -2.23 -19.20
CA LEU A 254 15.75 -3.67 -19.02
C LEU A 254 14.99 -4.56 -20.02
N ASN A 255 14.08 -4.00 -20.80
CA ASN A 255 13.23 -4.72 -21.77
C ASN A 255 12.55 -5.95 -21.15
N ALA A 256 12.10 -5.85 -19.92
CA ALA A 256 11.50 -6.96 -19.19
C ALA A 256 10.24 -7.49 -19.87
N SER A 257 10.12 -8.81 -19.96
CA SER A 257 8.93 -9.50 -20.39
C SER A 257 7.80 -9.37 -19.34
N MET A 258 6.55 -9.63 -19.75
CA MET A 258 5.42 -9.58 -18.80
C MET A 258 5.53 -10.62 -17.69
N LEU A 259 6.14 -11.77 -17.95
CA LEU A 259 6.39 -12.78 -16.93
C LEU A 259 7.44 -12.28 -15.90
N GLU A 260 8.50 -11.61 -16.36
CA GLU A 260 9.50 -11.02 -15.47
C GLU A 260 8.89 -9.91 -14.59
N VAL A 261 8.01 -9.07 -15.15
CA VAL A 261 7.23 -8.09 -14.38
C VAL A 261 6.36 -8.76 -13.32
N ALA A 262 5.69 -9.86 -13.69
CA ALA A 262 4.94 -10.66 -12.74
C ALA A 262 5.82 -11.22 -11.63
N LEU A 263 6.98 -11.78 -11.97
CA LEU A 263 7.92 -12.36 -11.01
C LEU A 263 8.47 -11.32 -10.02
N ILE A 264 8.78 -10.10 -10.47
CA ILE A 264 9.17 -8.99 -9.58
C ILE A 264 8.11 -8.77 -8.49
N SER A 265 6.84 -8.67 -8.89
CA SER A 265 5.73 -8.46 -7.96
C SER A 265 5.45 -9.67 -7.07
N VAL A 266 5.51 -10.88 -7.64
CA VAL A 266 5.24 -12.14 -6.93
C VAL A 266 6.33 -12.45 -5.91
N ILE A 267 7.60 -12.26 -6.24
CA ILE A 267 8.72 -12.45 -5.31
C ILE A 267 8.57 -11.51 -4.12
N GLN A 268 8.34 -10.22 -4.36
CA GLN A 268 8.13 -9.24 -3.30
C GLN A 268 6.95 -9.63 -2.40
N GLY A 269 5.79 -9.92 -2.99
CA GLY A 269 4.58 -10.27 -2.25
C GLY A 269 4.71 -11.57 -1.47
N ALA A 270 5.32 -12.61 -2.06
CA ALA A 270 5.55 -13.89 -1.41
C ALA A 270 6.47 -13.76 -0.19
N VAL A 271 7.57 -13.02 -0.32
CA VAL A 271 8.49 -12.72 0.79
C VAL A 271 7.76 -11.93 1.89
N THR A 272 6.97 -10.91 1.51
CA THR A 272 6.19 -10.12 2.47
C THR A 272 5.20 -11.00 3.24
N ILE A 273 4.38 -11.81 2.55
CA ILE A 273 3.39 -12.70 3.18
C ILE A 273 4.06 -13.73 4.08
N ALA A 274 5.18 -14.30 3.64
CA ALA A 274 5.93 -15.28 4.41
C ALA A 274 6.45 -14.69 5.73
N LEU A 275 7.02 -13.47 5.69
CA LEU A 275 7.70 -12.86 6.83
C LEU A 275 6.76 -12.02 7.74
N GLN A 276 5.61 -11.58 7.26
CA GLN A 276 4.69 -10.72 7.99
C GLN A 276 4.28 -11.23 9.40
N PRO A 277 4.08 -12.56 9.64
CA PRO A 277 3.75 -13.07 10.98
C PRO A 277 4.87 -12.82 12.01
N TRP A 278 6.13 -12.79 11.58
CA TRP A 278 7.26 -12.46 12.47
C TRP A 278 7.37 -10.95 12.71
N GLY A 279 6.84 -10.11 11.81
CA GLY A 279 6.83 -8.66 11.94
C GLY A 279 6.15 -8.21 13.23
N GLY A 280 4.96 -8.72 13.53
CA GLY A 280 4.23 -8.40 14.75
C GLY A 280 5.03 -8.76 16.02
N LYS A 281 5.59 -9.97 16.07
CA LYS A 281 6.41 -10.42 17.20
C LYS A 281 7.67 -9.55 17.39
N LEU A 282 8.29 -9.14 16.28
CA LEU A 282 9.49 -8.32 16.31
C LEU A 282 9.18 -6.89 16.79
N VAL A 283 8.06 -6.32 16.34
CA VAL A 283 7.57 -4.99 16.79
C VAL A 283 7.38 -4.94 18.31
N ASP A 284 6.85 -6.02 18.89
CA ASP A 284 6.63 -6.10 20.33
C ASP A 284 7.92 -6.35 21.14
N ARG A 285 8.97 -6.88 20.51
CA ARG A 285 10.26 -7.16 21.19
C ARG A 285 11.27 -6.03 21.07
N VAL A 286 11.45 -5.49 19.86
CA VAL A 286 12.54 -4.54 19.55
C VAL A 286 12.12 -3.10 19.76
N GLY A 287 10.84 -2.81 19.65
CA GLY A 287 10.29 -1.45 19.70
C GLY A 287 9.95 -0.89 18.33
N ARG A 288 8.93 -0.01 18.33
CA ARG A 288 8.39 0.52 17.07
C ARG A 288 9.36 1.45 16.36
N ARG A 289 9.98 2.38 17.12
CA ARG A 289 10.90 3.37 16.55
C ARG A 289 12.07 2.73 15.81
N GLN A 290 12.72 1.73 16.42
CA GLN A 290 13.91 1.10 15.85
C GLN A 290 13.58 0.38 14.54
N LEU A 291 12.45 -0.34 14.50
CA LEU A 291 11.99 -1.01 13.30
C LEU A 291 11.57 -0.02 12.20
N ILE A 292 10.93 1.11 12.56
CA ILE A 292 10.60 2.15 11.60
C ILE A 292 11.86 2.74 10.98
N VAL A 293 12.87 3.07 11.77
CA VAL A 293 14.13 3.61 11.26
C VAL A 293 14.82 2.58 10.33
N GLY A 294 14.91 1.31 10.76
CA GLY A 294 15.46 0.23 9.93
C GLY A 294 14.68 0.05 8.62
N TYR A 295 13.35 0.08 8.68
CA TYR A 295 12.46 0.06 7.51
C TYR A 295 12.76 1.19 6.54
N ARG A 296 12.81 2.43 7.05
CA ARG A 296 13.05 3.61 6.22
C ARG A 296 14.44 3.61 5.58
N LEU A 297 15.46 3.16 6.32
CA LEU A 297 16.81 2.97 5.77
C LEU A 297 16.84 1.86 4.71
N GLY A 298 16.18 0.73 4.96
CA GLY A 298 16.07 -0.35 3.98
C GLY A 298 15.42 0.06 2.66
N LEU A 299 14.45 0.99 2.70
CA LEU A 299 13.79 1.51 1.49
C LEU A 299 14.71 2.37 0.59
N ILE A 300 15.89 2.79 1.07
CA ILE A 300 16.89 3.47 0.24
C ILE A 300 17.46 2.53 -0.82
N LEU A 301 17.56 1.25 -0.50
CA LEU A 301 18.12 0.24 -1.40
C LEU A 301 17.30 0.08 -2.68
N VAL A 302 15.97 0.30 -2.62
CA VAL A 302 15.09 0.10 -3.79
C VAL A 302 15.48 0.98 -4.98
N PRO A 303 15.47 2.33 -4.89
CA PRO A 303 15.91 3.17 -6.00
C PRO A 303 17.38 2.96 -6.37
N THR A 304 18.24 2.57 -5.41
CA THR A 304 19.65 2.26 -5.68
C THR A 304 19.78 1.04 -6.57
N PHE A 305 19.05 -0.04 -6.30
CA PHE A 305 19.06 -1.22 -7.17
C PHE A 305 18.51 -0.90 -8.56
N TYR A 306 17.44 -0.11 -8.66
CA TYR A 306 16.89 0.31 -9.96
C TYR A 306 17.86 1.19 -10.74
N ALA A 307 18.61 2.08 -10.08
CA ALA A 307 19.63 2.93 -10.70
C ALA A 307 20.81 2.12 -11.29
N LEU A 308 21.17 1.04 -10.62
CA LEU A 308 22.33 0.21 -10.97
C LEU A 308 21.94 -1.05 -11.76
N ALA A 309 20.65 -1.26 -12.01
CA ALA A 309 20.18 -2.45 -12.68
C ALA A 309 20.66 -2.52 -14.14
N SER A 310 21.42 -3.56 -14.48
CA SER A 310 21.81 -3.91 -15.85
C SER A 310 21.05 -5.12 -16.39
N SER A 311 20.30 -5.81 -15.54
CA SER A 311 19.47 -6.94 -15.91
C SER A 311 18.25 -7.06 -14.95
N VAL A 312 17.23 -7.79 -15.35
CA VAL A 312 16.03 -8.03 -14.54
C VAL A 312 16.36 -8.80 -13.24
N TYR A 313 17.43 -9.59 -13.22
CA TYR A 313 17.86 -10.31 -12.01
C TYR A 313 18.19 -9.39 -10.83
N HIS A 314 18.72 -8.18 -11.09
CA HIS A 314 18.93 -7.18 -10.05
C HIS A 314 17.60 -6.74 -9.41
N LEU A 315 16.53 -6.68 -10.21
CA LEU A 315 15.18 -6.34 -9.70
C LEU A 315 14.58 -7.48 -8.87
N TYR A 316 14.89 -8.75 -9.18
CA TYR A 316 14.47 -9.87 -8.32
C TYR A 316 15.11 -9.78 -6.94
N ILE A 317 16.41 -9.46 -6.88
CA ILE A 317 17.12 -9.25 -5.61
C ILE A 317 16.51 -8.05 -4.86
N ALA A 318 16.26 -6.94 -5.56
CA ALA A 318 15.60 -5.77 -4.99
C ALA A 318 14.22 -6.12 -4.43
N SER A 319 13.45 -6.99 -5.12
CA SER A 319 12.12 -7.42 -4.70
C SER A 319 12.15 -8.28 -3.42
N VAL A 320 13.17 -9.15 -3.26
CA VAL A 320 13.37 -9.89 -2.01
C VAL A 320 13.65 -8.93 -0.87
N ILE A 321 14.60 -8.00 -1.05
CA ILE A 321 14.95 -6.99 -0.03
C ILE A 321 13.74 -6.14 0.32
N PHE A 322 13.01 -5.66 -0.70
CA PHE A 322 11.81 -4.87 -0.49
C PHE A 322 10.73 -5.64 0.25
N GLY A 323 10.50 -6.92 -0.10
CA GLY A 323 9.56 -7.80 0.60
C GLY A 323 9.90 -7.98 2.08
N ILE A 324 11.19 -8.17 2.42
CA ILE A 324 11.67 -8.25 3.81
C ILE A 324 11.39 -6.93 4.55
N VAL A 325 11.81 -5.83 3.96
CA VAL A 325 11.71 -4.50 4.56
C VAL A 325 10.25 -4.11 4.81
N VAL A 326 9.35 -4.38 3.86
CA VAL A 326 7.91 -4.10 3.96
C VAL A 326 7.25 -5.00 5.02
N ALA A 327 7.60 -6.29 5.08
CA ALA A 327 7.01 -7.23 6.04
C ALA A 327 7.13 -6.78 7.50
N PHE A 328 8.24 -6.16 7.85
CA PHE A 328 8.50 -5.67 9.21
C PHE A 328 8.06 -4.20 9.39
N GLY A 329 8.30 -3.39 8.38
CA GLY A 329 8.16 -1.94 8.49
C GLY A 329 6.73 -1.44 8.52
N GLU A 330 5.84 -1.96 7.68
CA GLU A 330 4.45 -1.53 7.65
C GLU A 330 3.70 -1.85 8.95
N VAL A 331 3.99 -3.02 9.53
CA VAL A 331 3.42 -3.39 10.84
C VAL A 331 3.88 -2.41 11.93
N ALA A 332 5.17 -2.03 11.92
CA ALA A 332 5.71 -1.08 12.88
C ALA A 332 5.12 0.34 12.70
N MET A 333 4.98 0.79 11.46
CA MET A 333 4.38 2.10 11.12
C MET A 333 2.93 2.19 11.59
N PHE A 334 2.14 1.16 11.28
CA PHE A 334 0.73 1.11 11.67
C PHE A 334 0.58 1.05 13.20
N ALA A 335 1.36 0.19 13.88
CA ALA A 335 1.34 0.10 15.33
C ALA A 335 1.75 1.42 16.00
N TYR A 336 2.78 2.11 15.48
CA TYR A 336 3.19 3.42 15.99
C TYR A 336 2.09 4.46 15.82
N LEU A 337 1.45 4.52 14.66
CA LEU A 337 0.34 5.44 14.40
C LEU A 337 -0.80 5.23 15.41
N LEU A 338 -1.14 3.98 15.71
CA LEU A 338 -2.17 3.67 16.71
C LEU A 338 -1.76 4.07 18.14
N ASP A 339 -0.49 3.91 18.49
CA ASP A 339 0.02 4.24 19.82
C ASP A 339 0.14 5.75 20.08
N VAL A 340 0.36 6.57 19.04
CA VAL A 340 0.47 8.04 19.17
C VAL A 340 -0.86 8.77 18.95
N THR A 341 -1.94 8.04 18.64
CA THR A 341 -3.29 8.59 18.46
C THR A 341 -4.19 8.21 19.62
N GLN A 342 -4.96 9.19 20.14
CA GLN A 342 -5.97 8.96 21.17
C GLN A 342 -7.11 8.08 20.62
N GLU A 343 -7.67 7.20 21.43
CA GLU A 343 -8.67 6.21 21.00
C GLU A 343 -9.89 6.87 20.36
N GLU A 344 -10.38 7.96 20.96
CA GLU A 344 -11.56 8.70 20.52
C GLU A 344 -11.34 9.43 19.19
N LEU A 345 -10.10 9.83 18.90
CA LEU A 345 -9.73 10.60 17.71
C LEU A 345 -8.99 9.78 16.66
N ARG A 346 -8.76 8.48 16.94
CA ARG A 346 -7.94 7.60 16.10
C ARG A 346 -8.36 7.58 14.63
N GLY A 347 -9.66 7.46 14.37
CA GLY A 347 -10.19 7.50 13.00
C GLY A 347 -9.90 8.82 12.29
N THR A 348 -10.14 9.94 12.98
CA THR A 348 -9.93 11.29 12.42
C THR A 348 -8.46 11.59 12.16
N LEU A 349 -7.57 11.25 13.12
CA LEU A 349 -6.13 11.47 12.96
C LEU A 349 -5.52 10.56 11.90
N THR A 350 -5.98 9.31 11.79
CA THR A 350 -5.56 8.39 10.72
C THR A 350 -6.01 8.92 9.35
N ALA A 351 -7.24 9.40 9.23
CA ALA A 351 -7.74 10.00 7.99
C ALA A 351 -6.95 11.27 7.60
N PHE A 352 -6.60 12.11 8.58
CA PHE A 352 -5.75 13.27 8.36
C PHE A 352 -4.34 12.85 7.89
N TYR A 353 -3.73 11.85 8.53
CA TYR A 353 -2.44 11.30 8.13
C TYR A 353 -2.47 10.77 6.68
N ASN A 354 -3.50 10.00 6.32
CA ASN A 354 -3.67 9.47 4.97
C ASN A 354 -3.87 10.59 3.93
N LEU A 355 -4.64 11.61 4.25
CA LEU A 355 -4.82 12.77 3.38
C LEU A 355 -3.50 13.50 3.13
N VAL A 356 -2.76 13.82 4.21
CA VAL A 356 -1.47 14.52 4.12
C VAL A 356 -0.46 13.70 3.34
N THR A 357 -0.32 12.42 3.62
CA THR A 357 0.59 11.53 2.89
C THR A 357 0.17 11.33 1.45
N GLY A 358 -1.13 11.26 1.15
CA GLY A 358 -1.65 11.22 -0.22
C GLY A 358 -1.28 12.46 -1.03
N ILE A 359 -1.40 13.67 -0.44
CA ILE A 359 -0.97 14.93 -1.08
C ILE A 359 0.54 14.91 -1.32
N VAL A 360 1.33 14.46 -0.34
CA VAL A 360 2.80 14.38 -0.47
C VAL A 360 3.20 13.41 -1.59
N PHE A 361 2.56 12.24 -1.66
CA PHE A 361 2.82 11.28 -2.73
C PHE A 361 2.41 11.81 -4.10
N PHE A 362 1.32 12.56 -4.18
CA PHE A 362 0.91 13.23 -5.41
C PHE A 362 2.00 14.21 -5.90
N VAL A 363 2.40 15.13 -5.02
CA VAL A 363 3.39 16.15 -5.37
C VAL A 363 4.75 15.53 -5.68
N GLY A 364 5.19 14.55 -4.88
CA GLY A 364 6.47 13.89 -5.07
C GLY A 364 6.54 13.06 -6.35
N SER A 365 5.46 12.31 -6.69
CA SER A 365 5.40 11.54 -7.95
C SER A 365 5.34 12.46 -9.16
N LEU A 366 4.57 13.54 -9.09
CA LEU A 366 4.47 14.52 -10.16
C LEU A 366 5.81 15.22 -10.39
N PHE A 367 6.42 15.71 -9.32
CA PHE A 367 7.76 16.32 -9.38
C PHE A 367 8.79 15.33 -9.93
N GLY A 368 8.78 14.06 -9.46
CA GLY A 368 9.68 13.02 -9.93
C GLY A 368 9.52 12.72 -11.42
N GLY A 369 8.29 12.67 -11.92
CA GLY A 369 8.02 12.48 -13.34
C GLY A 369 8.55 13.61 -14.23
N TYR A 370 8.28 14.88 -13.85
CA TYR A 370 8.79 16.04 -14.60
C TYR A 370 10.30 16.17 -14.49
N LEU A 371 10.89 15.97 -13.31
CA LEU A 371 12.33 15.99 -13.12
C LEU A 371 13.03 14.93 -13.98
N ALA A 372 12.52 13.70 -13.97
CA ALA A 372 13.08 12.63 -14.79
C ALA A 372 12.94 12.93 -16.28
N ASN A 373 11.81 13.49 -16.72
CA ASN A 373 11.62 13.89 -18.12
C ASN A 373 12.67 14.95 -18.54
N TYR A 374 12.93 15.92 -17.68
CA TYR A 374 13.96 16.94 -17.89
C TYR A 374 15.37 16.36 -17.93
N LEU A 375 15.73 15.51 -16.96
CA LEU A 375 17.05 14.89 -16.88
C LEU A 375 17.30 13.91 -18.06
N VAL A 376 16.29 13.16 -18.46
CA VAL A 376 16.36 12.28 -19.63
C VAL A 376 16.57 13.08 -20.92
N GLY A 377 15.94 14.26 -21.04
CA GLY A 377 16.11 15.13 -22.20
C GLY A 377 17.55 15.68 -22.33
N ILE A 378 18.25 15.90 -21.21
CA ILE A 378 19.62 16.43 -21.22
C ILE A 378 20.67 15.32 -21.30
N TYR A 379 20.51 14.27 -20.50
CA TYR A 379 21.55 13.27 -20.25
C TYR A 379 21.27 11.91 -20.88
N GLY A 380 20.15 11.77 -21.59
CA GLY A 380 19.69 10.48 -22.15
C GLY A 380 18.98 9.62 -21.10
N LEU A 381 18.33 8.54 -21.59
CA LEU A 381 17.39 7.75 -20.81
C LEU A 381 18.03 7.14 -19.55
N VAL A 382 19.13 6.41 -19.71
CA VAL A 382 19.73 5.65 -18.59
C VAL A 382 20.29 6.59 -17.53
N PHE A 383 21.17 7.50 -17.92
CA PHE A 383 21.85 8.39 -16.99
C PHE A 383 20.87 9.39 -16.33
N GLY A 384 19.90 9.91 -17.09
CA GLY A 384 18.84 10.78 -16.54
C GLY A 384 18.00 10.10 -15.47
N LEU A 385 17.62 8.83 -15.69
CA LEU A 385 16.91 8.02 -14.68
C LEU A 385 17.80 7.75 -13.46
N GLN A 386 19.09 7.43 -13.66
CA GLN A 386 20.04 7.19 -12.57
C GLN A 386 20.17 8.42 -11.65
N LEU A 387 20.25 9.61 -12.21
CA LEU A 387 20.31 10.87 -11.43
C LEU A 387 19.01 11.08 -10.62
N ALA A 388 17.85 10.83 -11.21
CA ALA A 388 16.57 10.93 -10.51
C ALA A 388 16.45 9.90 -9.38
N TYR A 389 16.91 8.67 -9.58
CA TYR A 389 16.98 7.66 -8.53
C TYR A 389 17.97 8.04 -7.42
N ALA A 390 19.15 8.58 -7.78
CA ALA A 390 20.13 9.04 -6.80
C ALA A 390 19.55 10.14 -5.90
N LEU A 391 18.82 11.11 -6.47
CA LEU A 391 18.13 12.14 -5.70
C LEU A 391 17.08 11.53 -4.77
N SER A 392 16.29 10.56 -5.26
CA SER A 392 15.32 9.83 -4.42
C SER A 392 16.01 9.08 -3.28
N ALA A 393 17.12 8.37 -3.55
CA ALA A 393 17.86 7.61 -2.55
C ALA A 393 18.46 8.50 -1.46
N ILE A 394 19.13 9.59 -1.86
CA ILE A 394 19.71 10.59 -0.93
C ILE A 394 18.61 11.23 -0.09
N GLY A 395 17.53 11.67 -0.73
CA GLY A 395 16.40 12.28 -0.04
C GLY A 395 15.69 11.34 0.93
N ARG A 396 15.56 10.05 0.58
CA ARG A 396 15.08 9.00 1.52
C ARG A 396 16.03 8.84 2.69
N GLY A 397 17.35 8.92 2.48
CA GLY A 397 18.34 8.90 3.55
C GLY A 397 18.12 10.04 4.54
N ILE A 398 18.01 11.27 4.04
CA ILE A 398 17.70 12.44 4.86
C ILE A 398 16.35 12.26 5.57
N GLY A 399 15.32 11.83 4.85
CA GLY A 399 14.00 11.55 5.42
C GLY A 399 14.02 10.46 6.49
N ALA A 400 14.81 9.38 6.31
CA ALA A 400 14.94 8.32 7.29
C ALA A 400 15.56 8.82 8.61
N LEU A 401 16.50 9.75 8.54
CA LEU A 401 17.10 10.37 9.72
C LEU A 401 16.05 11.17 10.55
N THR A 402 15.01 11.72 9.92
CA THR A 402 13.96 12.42 10.67
C THR A 402 13.19 11.49 11.59
N PHE A 403 13.08 10.20 11.26
CA PHE A 403 12.44 9.20 12.13
C PHE A 403 13.25 8.87 13.38
N THR A 404 14.53 9.21 13.43
CA THR A 404 15.32 9.07 14.68
C THR A 404 14.87 10.04 15.77
N THR A 405 14.13 11.09 15.43
CA THR A 405 13.57 12.06 16.39
C THR A 405 12.29 11.56 17.06
N LEU A 406 11.71 10.46 16.59
CA LEU A 406 10.51 9.87 17.18
C LEU A 406 10.80 9.41 18.61
N ARG A 407 9.80 9.52 19.47
CA ARG A 407 9.83 8.92 20.81
C ARG A 407 9.29 7.51 20.76
N GLU A 408 9.89 6.59 21.50
CA GLU A 408 9.33 5.25 21.66
C GLU A 408 8.10 5.33 22.57
N PRO A 409 6.90 4.96 22.08
CA PRO A 409 5.66 5.15 22.83
C PRO A 409 5.53 4.16 24.01
N ARG A 410 6.19 3.02 23.95
CA ARG A 410 6.15 1.98 24.99
C ARG A 410 7.50 1.86 25.69
N ARG A 411 7.46 1.70 27.03
CA ARG A 411 8.65 1.35 27.82
C ARG A 411 8.90 -0.16 27.67
N TYR A 412 9.98 -0.52 27.01
CA TYR A 412 10.44 -1.91 26.95
C TYR A 412 11.29 -2.25 28.17
N PRO A 413 11.17 -3.47 28.74
CA PRO A 413 12.04 -3.91 29.80
C PRO A 413 13.50 -3.83 29.35
N SER A 414 14.37 -3.32 30.23
CA SER A 414 15.80 -3.11 29.96
C SER A 414 16.59 -4.39 29.64
N THR A 415 15.97 -5.55 29.84
CA THR A 415 16.50 -6.90 29.54
C THR A 415 16.88 -7.08 28.06
N LEU A 416 16.12 -6.49 27.13
CA LEU A 416 16.37 -6.67 25.70
C LEU A 416 17.61 -5.93 25.19
N ARG A 417 18.03 -4.85 25.86
CA ARG A 417 19.29 -4.18 25.56
C ARG A 417 20.49 -5.05 25.92
N LYS A 418 20.34 -5.92 26.93
CA LYS A 418 21.34 -6.93 27.34
C LYS A 418 21.37 -8.10 26.34
N GLU A 419 20.20 -8.65 26.00
CA GLU A 419 20.13 -9.77 25.05
C GLU A 419 20.67 -9.39 23.64
N PHE A 420 20.36 -8.19 23.15
CA PHE A 420 20.91 -7.73 21.88
C PHE A 420 22.43 -7.53 21.94
N ARG A 421 22.97 -7.04 23.06
CA ARG A 421 24.42 -6.96 23.30
C ARG A 421 25.06 -8.35 23.35
N GLU A 422 24.40 -9.30 24.00
CA GLU A 422 24.90 -10.69 24.08
C GLU A 422 24.84 -11.41 22.72
N ILE A 423 23.82 -11.15 21.89
CA ILE A 423 23.73 -11.68 20.53
C ILE A 423 24.82 -11.07 19.64
N VAL A 424 25.04 -9.76 19.72
CA VAL A 424 26.08 -9.06 18.95
C VAL A 424 27.49 -9.49 19.40
N GLN A 425 27.69 -9.76 20.71
CA GLN A 425 28.97 -10.29 21.23
C GLN A 425 29.23 -11.75 20.87
N LYS A 426 28.18 -12.53 20.59
CA LYS A 426 28.29 -13.93 20.12
C LYS A 426 28.44 -14.08 18.62
N LEU A 427 28.35 -12.98 17.83
CA LEU A 427 28.65 -13.03 16.40
C LEU A 427 30.19 -13.13 16.21
N PRO A 428 30.72 -14.13 15.42
CA PRO A 428 32.14 -14.44 15.32
C PRO A 428 32.98 -13.42 14.53
N LEU A 429 32.53 -12.17 14.47
CA LEU A 429 33.13 -11.09 13.67
C LEU A 429 33.98 -10.08 14.48
N MET A 430 34.16 -10.27 15.78
CA MET A 430 35.11 -9.46 16.56
C MET A 430 36.18 -10.34 17.22
N PRO A 431 37.47 -10.05 17.00
CA PRO A 431 38.55 -10.75 17.72
C PRO A 431 38.46 -10.43 19.23
N GLU A 432 38.54 -11.46 20.06
CA GLU A 432 38.62 -11.33 21.51
C GLU A 432 39.76 -10.37 21.88
N ARG A 433 39.43 -9.27 22.52
CA ARG A 433 40.42 -8.48 23.24
C ARG A 433 40.85 -9.32 24.44
N GLY A 434 42.03 -9.88 24.34
CA GLY A 434 42.69 -10.57 25.46
C GLY A 434 42.75 -9.69 26.72
N PRO A 435 42.80 -10.29 27.91
CA PRO A 435 42.85 -9.56 29.15
C PRO A 435 44.09 -8.69 29.21
N ALA A 436 43.94 -7.40 29.51
CA ALA A 436 45.06 -6.53 29.81
C ALA A 436 45.78 -7.10 31.05
N GLN A 437 47.04 -7.50 30.84
CA GLN A 437 47.91 -7.87 31.93
C GLN A 437 48.31 -6.61 32.75
N PRO A 438 48.55 -6.78 34.07
CA PRO A 438 48.78 -5.70 35.00
C PRO A 438 50.03 -4.88 34.79
#